data_53d8d04c48521c3af6daf2c63784cddf
#
_entry.id   53d8d04c48521c3af6daf2c63784cddf
#
_cell.length_a   1.000
_cell.length_b   1.000
_cell.length_c   1.000
_cell.angle_alpha   90.00
_cell.angle_beta   90.00
_cell.angle_gamma   90.00
#
_symmetry.space_group_name_H-M   'P 1'
#
loop_
_entity.id
_entity.type
_entity.pdbx_description
1 polymer ?
#
loop_
_entity_poly.entity_id
_entity_poly.type
_entity_poly.pdbx_seq_one_letter_code
_entity_poly.pdbx_strand_id
1 'polypeptide(L)' 'MPILPNLPGTAQTTGPLVAVLLYDGLCTFEFGIAAEVFGLHRPELGPTWYRYVSCGVEPGPLRAQGGVTLMPD' A
#
# COMPACT_ATOMS: atom_id res chain seq x y z
N MET A 1 8.10 8.96 -3.94
CA MET A 1 7.28 8.35 -2.89
C MET A 1 7.69 8.91 -1.55
N PRO A 2 6.75 9.44 -0.84
CA PRO A 2 7.08 9.87 0.52
C PRO A 2 7.40 8.67 1.39
N ILE A 3 8.48 8.80 2.11
CA ILE A 3 8.85 7.81 3.11
C ILE A 3 8.14 8.18 4.39
N LEU A 4 7.52 7.22 5.00
CA LEU A 4 6.82 7.41 6.25
C LEU A 4 7.57 6.68 7.36
N PRO A 5 8.75 7.17 7.72
CA PRO A 5 9.64 6.42 8.61
C PRO A 5 9.07 6.22 10.00
N ASN A 6 8.09 7.03 10.36
CA ASN A 6 7.51 6.94 11.69
C ASN A 6 6.29 6.05 11.76
N LEU A 7 5.91 5.44 10.63
CA LEU A 7 4.80 4.50 10.65
C LEU A 7 5.31 3.15 11.13
N PRO A 8 4.75 2.64 12.23
CA PRO A 8 5.17 1.32 12.71
C PRO A 8 4.87 0.25 11.68
N GLY A 9 5.77 -0.67 11.54
CA GLY A 9 5.56 -1.82 10.70
C GLY A 9 6.05 -1.69 9.28
N THR A 10 5.81 -0.55 8.63
CA THR A 10 6.20 -0.40 7.22
C THR A 10 7.70 -0.20 7.08
N ALA A 11 8.31 0.58 7.97
CA ALA A 11 9.74 0.84 7.92
C ALA A 11 10.55 -0.17 8.71
N GLN A 12 9.88 -1.14 9.35
CA GLN A 12 10.53 -2.07 10.27
C GLN A 12 10.80 -3.42 9.64
N THR A 13 10.24 -3.70 8.48
CA THR A 13 10.40 -5.00 7.88
C THR A 13 11.50 -4.99 6.84
N THR A 14 12.14 -6.14 6.66
CA THR A 14 13.20 -6.32 5.68
C THR A 14 12.82 -7.35 4.61
N GLY A 15 11.55 -7.76 4.58
CA GLY A 15 11.07 -8.73 3.61
C GLY A 15 10.96 -8.17 2.21
N PRO A 16 10.48 -8.98 1.29
CA PRO A 16 10.31 -8.53 -0.11
C PRO A 16 9.36 -7.35 -0.20
N LEU A 17 9.61 -6.50 -1.18
CA LEU A 17 8.75 -5.35 -1.42
C LEU A 17 7.58 -5.77 -2.29
N VAL A 18 6.37 -5.44 -1.84
CA VAL A 18 5.16 -5.60 -2.64
C VAL A 18 4.71 -4.21 -3.08
N ALA A 19 4.70 -3.99 -4.38
CA ALA A 19 4.25 -2.73 -4.95
C ALA A 19 2.90 -2.96 -5.61
N VAL A 20 1.89 -2.23 -5.18
CA VAL A 20 0.56 -2.33 -5.74
C VAL A 20 0.34 -1.15 -6.67
N LEU A 21 0.02 -1.46 -7.92
CA LEU A 21 -0.18 -0.44 -8.94
C LEU A 21 -1.61 0.09 -8.88
N LEU A 22 -1.74 1.38 -8.76
CA LEU A 22 -3.04 2.04 -8.67
C LEU A 22 -3.30 2.87 -9.92
N TYR A 23 -4.56 2.87 -10.35
CA TYR A 23 -4.98 3.59 -11.55
C TYR A 23 -6.41 4.05 -11.37
N ASP A 24 -6.81 5.04 -12.16
CA ASP A 24 -8.19 5.53 -12.11
C ASP A 24 -9.17 4.42 -12.40
N GLY A 25 -10.20 4.35 -11.57
CA GLY A 25 -11.25 3.36 -11.75
C GLY A 25 -10.94 2.01 -11.14
N LEU A 26 -9.88 1.90 -10.36
CA LEU A 26 -9.52 0.62 -9.77
C LEU A 26 -10.64 0.05 -8.90
N CYS A 27 -10.64 -1.27 -8.75
CA CYS A 27 -11.61 -1.95 -7.92
C CYS A 27 -11.22 -1.81 -6.45
N THR A 28 -12.03 -1.07 -5.71
CA THR A 28 -11.74 -0.74 -4.33
C THR A 28 -11.57 -1.98 -3.46
N PHE A 29 -12.42 -2.99 -3.71
CA PHE A 29 -12.37 -4.22 -2.93
C PHE A 29 -11.05 -4.96 -3.14
N GLU A 30 -10.62 -5.06 -4.38
CA GLU A 30 -9.38 -5.79 -4.70
C GLU A 30 -8.16 -5.05 -4.15
N PHE A 31 -8.16 -3.73 -4.26
CA PHE A 31 -7.10 -2.94 -3.65
C PHE A 31 -7.09 -3.14 -2.13
N GLY A 32 -8.28 -3.18 -1.52
CA GLY A 32 -8.40 -3.40 -0.09
C GLY A 32 -7.80 -4.72 0.35
N ILE A 33 -7.97 -5.76 -0.45
CA ILE A 33 -7.37 -7.06 -0.14
C ILE A 33 -5.85 -6.94 -0.10
N ALA A 34 -5.26 -6.33 -1.10
CA ALA A 34 -3.80 -6.19 -1.15
C ALA A 34 -3.29 -5.37 0.03
N ALA A 35 -3.96 -4.25 0.33
CA ALA A 35 -3.56 -3.40 1.44
C ALA A 35 -3.68 -4.13 2.78
N GLU A 36 -4.76 -4.89 2.95
CA GLU A 36 -4.97 -5.64 4.19
C GLU A 36 -3.94 -6.74 4.38
N VAL A 37 -3.66 -7.49 3.30
CA VAL A 37 -2.78 -8.64 3.43
C VAL A 37 -1.34 -8.20 3.60
N PHE A 38 -0.89 -7.24 2.80
CA PHE A 38 0.53 -6.90 2.74
C PHE A 38 0.87 -5.59 3.42
N GLY A 39 -0.10 -4.70 3.59
CA GLY A 39 0.16 -3.36 4.08
C GLY A 39 0.02 -3.19 5.58
N LEU A 40 -0.60 -4.13 6.27
CA LEU A 40 -0.80 -4.00 7.71
C LEU A 40 0.45 -4.39 8.48
N HIS A 41 0.65 -3.70 9.58
CA HIS A 41 1.72 -4.06 10.50
C HIS A 41 1.39 -5.39 11.18
N ARG A 42 2.29 -6.35 11.04
CA ARG A 42 2.07 -7.70 11.59
C ARG A 42 3.28 -8.11 12.42
N PRO A 43 3.40 -7.59 13.64
CA PRO A 43 4.56 -7.91 14.47
C PRO A 43 4.69 -9.39 14.78
N GLU A 44 3.59 -10.11 14.81
CA GLU A 44 3.62 -11.55 15.08
C GLU A 44 4.31 -12.36 13.99
N LEU A 45 4.46 -11.75 12.80
CA LEU A 45 5.10 -12.43 11.67
C LEU A 45 6.58 -12.05 11.53
N GLY A 46 7.08 -11.22 12.44
CA GLY A 46 8.49 -10.91 12.51
C GLY A 46 8.93 -9.83 11.53
N PRO A 47 10.22 -9.49 11.57
CA PRO A 47 10.74 -8.38 10.76
C PRO A 47 10.91 -8.73 9.29
N THR A 48 10.75 -9.97 8.90
CA THR A 48 10.91 -10.39 7.51
C THR A 48 9.62 -10.34 6.72
N TRP A 49 8.55 -9.82 7.33
CA TRP A 49 7.30 -9.63 6.61
C TRP A 49 7.50 -8.67 5.44
N TYR A 50 6.54 -8.67 4.54
CA TYR A 50 6.62 -7.85 3.33
C TYR A 50 6.71 -6.38 3.64
N ARG A 51 7.44 -5.64 2.81
CA ARG A 51 7.34 -4.20 2.73
C ARG A 51 6.28 -3.89 1.69
N TYR A 52 5.56 -2.80 1.87
CA TYR A 52 4.42 -2.50 1.03
C TYR A 52 4.48 -1.05 0.56
N VAL A 53 4.15 -0.83 -0.71
CA VAL A 53 4.03 0.51 -1.26
C VAL A 53 2.92 0.55 -2.30
N SER A 54 2.19 1.65 -2.33
CA SER A 54 1.15 1.90 -3.34
C SER A 54 1.72 2.86 -4.37
N CYS A 55 1.71 2.45 -5.63
CA CYS A 55 2.29 3.23 -6.72
C CYS A 55 1.21 3.63 -7.71
N GLY A 56 1.08 4.92 -7.98
CA GLY A 56 0.15 5.38 -9.01
C GLY A 56 0.76 5.24 -10.39
N VAL A 57 -0.08 4.95 -11.37
CA VAL A 57 0.33 4.95 -12.76
C VAL A 57 0.73 6.37 -13.18
N GLU A 58 0.00 7.36 -12.65
CA GLU A 58 0.27 8.75 -12.92
C GLU A 58 0.39 9.50 -11.59
N PRO A 59 1.08 10.62 -11.56
CA PRO A 59 1.20 11.39 -10.32
C PRO A 59 -0.15 11.97 -9.91
N GLY A 60 -0.32 12.16 -8.61
CA GLY A 60 -1.48 12.81 -8.07
C GLY A 60 -2.57 11.87 -7.62
N PRO A 61 -3.68 12.43 -7.17
CA PRO A 61 -4.79 11.62 -6.68
C PRO A 61 -5.51 10.90 -7.81
N LEU A 62 -6.13 9.78 -7.46
CA LEU A 62 -6.92 9.00 -8.40
C LEU A 62 -8.25 8.62 -7.75
N ARG A 63 -9.20 8.18 -8.58
CA ARG A 63 -10.50 7.78 -8.09
C ARG A 63 -10.69 6.29 -8.27
N ALA A 64 -11.08 5.63 -7.19
CA ALA A 64 -11.41 4.22 -7.21
C ALA A 64 -12.92 4.05 -7.42
N GLN A 65 -13.35 2.83 -7.65
CA GLN A 65 -14.76 2.52 -7.73
C GLN A 65 -15.45 2.93 -6.43
N GLY A 66 -16.68 3.41 -6.57
CA GLY A 66 -17.43 3.90 -5.42
C GLY A 66 -17.13 5.35 -5.06
N GLY A 67 -16.33 6.04 -5.86
CA GLY A 67 -16.07 7.46 -5.66
C GLY A 67 -15.05 7.80 -4.61
N VAL A 68 -14.28 6.82 -4.14
CA VAL A 68 -13.23 7.05 -3.16
C VAL A 68 -12.01 7.65 -3.87
N THR A 69 -11.46 8.69 -3.28
CA THR A 69 -10.21 9.28 -3.79
C THR A 69 -9.04 8.72 -3.02
N LEU A 70 -8.02 8.30 -3.75
CA LEU A 70 -6.80 7.73 -3.18
C LEU A 70 -5.61 8.57 -3.60
N MET A 71 -4.63 8.63 -2.70
CA MET A 71 -3.37 9.29 -2.99
C MET A 71 -2.26 8.24 -2.84
N PRO A 72 -1.71 7.74 -3.94
CA PRO A 72 -0.61 6.76 -3.86
C PRO A 72 0.64 7.37 -3.23
N ASP A 73 1.46 6.50 -2.74
CA ASP A 73 2.76 6.90 -2.19
C ASP A 73 3.65 7.58 -3.23
#